data_271efb4a4eb6d6af1493fb6dd7bcbba0
#
_entry.id   271efb4a4eb6d6af1493fb6dd7bcbba0
#
_cell.length_a   1.000
_cell.length_b   1.000
_cell.length_c   1.000
_cell.angle_alpha   90.00
_cell.angle_beta   90.00
_cell.angle_gamma   90.00
#
_symmetry.space_group_name_H-M   'P 1'
#
loop_
_entity.id
_entity.type
_entity.pdbx_description
1 polymer ?
#
loop_
_entity_poly.entity_id
_entity_poly.type
_entity_poly.pdbx_seq_one_letter_code
_entity_poly.pdbx_strand_id
1 'polypeptide(L)'
;MAIRQARDDDGPTLQLIDVATWSEDVTPAPTPQVDDEFFSGDIRSEDVLVAEAGDEVVGYVLVAPRYRGLTAGEHVQEVKALAVLPPSQGQGIGHRLVVAAVDTARNRGGRRLTLKVLGSNEVARRLYERCGFVVEGVAPGEFLLGGRYVDDVLLGLDLISV
;
A
#
# COMPACT_ATOMS: atom_id res chain seq x y z
N MET A 1 13.59 10.85 -10.16
CA MET A 1 12.45 10.40 -9.36
C MET A 1 12.80 10.45 -7.87
N ALA A 2 11.98 11.05 -7.07
CA ALA A 2 12.19 11.21 -5.63
C ALA A 2 11.01 10.65 -4.83
N ILE A 3 11.28 10.15 -3.62
CA ILE A 3 10.24 9.73 -2.68
C ILE A 3 10.28 10.66 -1.48
N ARG A 4 9.13 11.18 -1.10
CA ARG A 4 8.97 12.07 0.04
C ARG A 4 7.70 11.77 0.81
N GLN A 5 7.60 12.27 2.01
CA GLN A 5 6.36 12.25 2.76
C GLN A 5 5.30 13.12 2.07
N ALA A 6 4.05 12.67 2.08
CA ALA A 6 2.93 13.44 1.56
C ALA A 6 2.68 14.69 2.39
N ARG A 7 2.11 15.68 1.75
CA ARG A 7 1.59 16.91 2.37
C ARG A 7 0.07 16.88 2.27
N ASP A 8 -0.60 17.63 3.11
CA ASP A 8 -2.07 17.68 3.09
C ASP A 8 -2.63 18.14 1.73
N ASP A 9 -1.90 19.03 1.03
CA ASP A 9 -2.29 19.50 -0.29
C ASP A 9 -2.04 18.51 -1.43
N ASP A 10 -1.40 17.37 -1.17
CA ASP A 10 -1.31 16.27 -2.14
C ASP A 10 -2.64 15.50 -2.29
N GLY A 11 -3.56 15.66 -1.35
CA GLY A 11 -4.80 14.87 -1.30
C GLY A 11 -5.55 14.76 -2.61
N PRO A 12 -5.87 15.87 -3.30
CA PRO A 12 -6.57 15.80 -4.59
C PRO A 12 -5.83 14.98 -5.65
N THR A 13 -4.51 15.11 -5.74
CA THR A 13 -3.69 14.33 -6.68
C THR A 13 -3.69 12.86 -6.34
N LEU A 14 -3.59 12.51 -5.05
CA LEU A 14 -3.63 11.12 -4.59
C LEU A 14 -4.99 10.49 -4.86
N GLN A 15 -6.07 11.25 -4.71
CA GLN A 15 -7.42 10.77 -5.05
C GLN A 15 -7.56 10.45 -6.53
N LEU A 16 -6.97 11.29 -7.41
CA LEU A 16 -6.94 11.01 -8.84
C LEU A 16 -6.14 9.74 -9.17
N ILE A 17 -5.06 9.47 -8.44
CA ILE A 17 -4.30 8.23 -8.59
C ILE A 17 -5.16 7.03 -8.20
N ASP A 18 -5.90 7.10 -7.09
CA ASP A 18 -6.83 6.04 -6.69
C ASP A 18 -7.88 5.75 -7.76
N VAL A 19 -8.49 6.79 -8.31
CA VAL A 19 -9.47 6.64 -9.38
C VAL A 19 -8.85 5.99 -10.62
N ALA A 20 -7.65 6.41 -11.01
CA ALA A 20 -6.96 5.90 -12.20
C ALA A 20 -6.46 4.45 -12.05
N THR A 21 -6.20 4.01 -10.83
CA THR A 21 -5.61 2.68 -10.55
C THR A 21 -6.60 1.67 -10.00
N TRP A 22 -7.81 2.12 -9.64
CA TRP A 22 -8.81 1.22 -9.10
C TRP A 22 -9.22 0.15 -10.11
N SER A 23 -9.31 -1.09 -9.62
CA SER A 23 -9.84 -2.22 -10.37
C SER A 23 -10.27 -3.29 -9.35
N GLU A 24 -11.30 -4.05 -9.67
CA GLU A 24 -11.72 -5.19 -8.85
C GLU A 24 -10.66 -6.31 -8.81
N ASP A 25 -9.68 -6.28 -9.72
CA ASP A 25 -8.56 -7.23 -9.71
C ASP A 25 -7.51 -6.89 -8.65
N VAL A 26 -7.50 -5.67 -8.13
CA VAL A 26 -6.47 -5.19 -7.21
C VAL A 26 -7.00 -4.86 -5.81
N THR A 27 -8.28 -4.59 -5.66
CA THR A 27 -8.86 -4.23 -4.37
C THR A 27 -10.33 -4.63 -4.26
N PRO A 28 -10.80 -5.07 -3.07
CA PRO A 28 -12.21 -5.29 -2.81
C PRO A 28 -12.97 -4.01 -2.46
N ALA A 29 -12.28 -2.88 -2.34
CA ALA A 29 -12.88 -1.60 -2.00
C ALA A 29 -13.84 -1.11 -3.10
N PRO A 30 -14.86 -0.33 -2.76
CA PRO A 30 -15.75 0.25 -3.76
C PRO A 30 -15.01 1.23 -4.67
N THR A 31 -15.56 1.47 -5.87
CA THR A 31 -14.99 2.42 -6.84
C THR A 31 -14.85 3.80 -6.22
N PRO A 32 -13.63 4.37 -6.17
CA PRO A 32 -13.43 5.70 -5.63
C PRO A 32 -13.96 6.77 -6.58
N GLN A 33 -14.40 7.90 -6.01
CA GLN A 33 -14.91 9.03 -6.77
C GLN A 33 -13.86 10.16 -6.75
N VAL A 34 -13.85 10.96 -7.82
CA VAL A 34 -12.87 12.06 -7.98
C VAL A 34 -12.97 13.09 -6.86
N ASP A 35 -14.17 13.34 -6.35
CA ASP A 35 -14.46 14.32 -5.31
C ASP A 35 -14.44 13.76 -3.88
N ASP A 36 -14.11 12.47 -3.71
CA ASP A 36 -13.83 11.93 -2.38
C ASP A 36 -12.55 12.54 -1.80
N GLU A 37 -12.52 12.70 -0.48
CA GLU A 37 -11.33 13.16 0.21
C GLU A 37 -10.36 11.99 0.46
N PHE A 38 -9.13 12.10 -0.06
CA PHE A 38 -8.12 11.08 0.15
C PHE A 38 -7.71 10.97 1.63
N PHE A 39 -7.39 12.11 2.27
CA PHE A 39 -7.06 12.14 3.69
C PHE A 39 -8.33 12.24 4.55
N SER A 40 -9.00 11.10 4.70
CA SER A 40 -10.23 10.98 5.49
C SER A 40 -10.17 9.74 6.38
N GLY A 41 -10.99 9.69 7.41
CA GLY A 41 -10.98 8.60 8.38
C GLY A 41 -9.62 8.52 9.08
N ASP A 42 -8.99 7.35 9.00
CA ASP A 42 -7.67 7.11 9.62
C ASP A 42 -6.49 7.39 8.69
N ILE A 43 -6.72 7.85 7.47
CA ILE A 43 -5.65 8.14 6.52
C ILE A 43 -5.08 9.53 6.79
N ARG A 44 -3.80 9.58 7.16
CA ARG A 44 -3.07 10.81 7.49
C ARG A 44 -1.92 11.02 6.52
N SER A 45 -1.61 12.28 6.21
CA SER A 45 -0.49 12.61 5.32
C SER A 45 0.85 12.09 5.85
N GLU A 46 1.02 12.03 7.17
CA GLU A 46 2.23 11.48 7.79
C GLU A 46 2.45 9.98 7.53
N ASP A 47 1.40 9.27 7.12
CA ASP A 47 1.45 7.82 6.83
C ASP A 47 1.63 7.53 5.34
N VAL A 48 1.72 8.55 4.50
CA VAL A 48 1.80 8.40 3.04
C VAL A 48 3.15 8.90 2.54
N LEU A 49 3.80 8.07 1.72
CA LEU A 49 4.97 8.45 0.94
C LEU A 49 4.57 8.55 -0.52
N VAL A 50 5.01 9.61 -1.17
CA VAL A 50 4.71 9.84 -2.58
C VAL A 50 5.96 9.74 -3.44
N ALA A 51 5.79 9.25 -4.66
CA ALA A 51 6.84 9.24 -5.67
C ALA A 51 6.61 10.40 -6.65
N GLU A 52 7.60 11.26 -6.77
CA GLU A 52 7.60 12.38 -7.72
C GLU A 52 8.51 12.07 -8.91
N ALA A 53 7.98 12.26 -10.11
CA ALA A 53 8.74 12.25 -11.35
C ALA A 53 8.69 13.65 -11.94
N GLY A 54 9.80 14.39 -11.85
CA GLY A 54 9.79 15.83 -12.09
C GLY A 54 8.96 16.54 -11.04
N ASP A 55 7.98 17.32 -11.46
CA ASP A 55 7.06 18.04 -10.56
C ASP A 55 5.73 17.31 -10.33
N GLU A 56 5.60 16.08 -10.83
CA GLU A 56 4.35 15.32 -10.77
C GLU A 56 4.45 14.16 -9.78
N VAL A 57 3.42 14.01 -8.94
CA VAL A 57 3.24 12.82 -8.10
C VAL A 57 2.64 11.71 -8.98
N VAL A 58 3.36 10.60 -9.11
CA VAL A 58 2.99 9.49 -10.01
C VAL A 58 2.64 8.21 -9.27
N GLY A 59 2.80 8.18 -7.96
CA GLY A 59 2.47 7.02 -7.16
C GLY A 59 2.58 7.32 -5.67
N TYR A 60 2.10 6.40 -4.85
CA TYR A 60 2.18 6.51 -3.40
C TYR A 60 2.16 5.14 -2.73
N VAL A 61 2.59 5.12 -1.48
CA VAL A 61 2.40 4.00 -0.56
C VAL A 61 1.87 4.54 0.77
N LEU A 62 0.87 3.86 1.32
CA LEU A 62 0.30 4.15 2.63
C LEU A 62 0.84 3.09 3.61
N VAL A 63 1.63 3.53 4.58
CA VAL A 63 2.17 2.67 5.64
C VAL A 63 1.81 3.26 7.00
N ALA A 64 1.12 2.49 7.83
CA ALA A 64 0.56 2.96 9.09
C ALA A 64 0.59 1.85 10.14
N PRO A 65 0.42 2.19 11.43
CA PRO A 65 0.21 1.17 12.45
C PRO A 65 -1.00 0.30 12.09
N ARG A 66 -0.83 -1.02 12.17
CA ARG A 66 -1.93 -1.95 11.92
C ARG A 66 -3.02 -1.85 12.99
N TYR A 67 -2.61 -1.66 14.23
CA TYR A 67 -3.49 -1.63 15.40
C TYR A 67 -3.32 -0.31 16.15
N ARG A 68 -3.96 0.76 15.66
CA ARG A 68 -3.90 2.06 16.36
C ARG A 68 -4.55 1.95 17.73
N GLY A 69 -3.85 2.49 18.75
CA GLY A 69 -4.35 2.52 20.13
C GLY A 69 -4.31 1.19 20.86
N LEU A 70 -3.70 0.15 20.27
CA LEU A 70 -3.51 -1.15 20.91
C LEU A 70 -2.03 -1.37 21.21
N THR A 71 -1.63 -1.20 22.47
CA THR A 71 -0.22 -1.31 22.89
C THR A 71 0.40 -2.65 22.51
N ALA A 72 -0.35 -3.74 22.67
CA ALA A 72 0.14 -5.09 22.33
C ALA A 72 0.48 -5.27 20.84
N GLY A 73 -0.06 -4.43 19.97
CA GLY A 73 0.15 -4.50 18.54
C GLY A 73 0.96 -3.34 17.96
N GLU A 74 1.48 -2.41 18.77
CA GLU A 74 2.15 -1.21 18.26
C GLU A 74 3.46 -1.49 17.52
N HIS A 75 4.04 -2.67 17.67
CA HIS A 75 5.21 -3.12 16.90
C HIS A 75 4.88 -3.58 15.48
N VAL A 76 3.59 -3.64 15.10
CA VAL A 76 3.15 -4.10 13.79
C VAL A 76 2.74 -2.90 12.94
N GLN A 77 3.46 -2.70 11.84
CA GLN A 77 3.10 -1.74 10.80
C GLN A 77 2.43 -2.47 9.62
N GLU A 78 1.66 -1.76 8.84
CA GLU A 78 0.95 -2.33 7.69
C GLU A 78 1.08 -1.43 6.46
N VAL A 79 1.39 -2.03 5.31
CA VAL A 79 1.19 -1.37 4.01
C VAL A 79 -0.29 -1.53 3.66
N LYS A 80 -1.02 -0.43 3.69
CA LYS A 80 -2.47 -0.44 3.47
C LYS A 80 -2.86 -0.16 2.02
N ALA A 81 -1.99 0.51 1.27
CA ALA A 81 -2.21 0.79 -0.14
C ALA A 81 -0.89 1.07 -0.85
N LEU A 82 -0.84 0.72 -2.11
CA LEU A 82 0.26 1.02 -3.02
C LEU A 82 -0.35 1.23 -4.41
N ALA A 83 -0.05 2.35 -5.02
CA ALA A 83 -0.53 2.66 -6.36
C ALA A 83 0.51 3.44 -7.16
N VAL A 84 0.64 3.10 -8.43
CA VAL A 84 1.49 3.81 -9.40
C VAL A 84 0.66 4.04 -10.65
N LEU A 85 0.62 5.28 -11.14
CA LEU A 85 -0.12 5.62 -12.36
C LEU A 85 0.31 4.73 -13.52
N PRO A 86 -0.64 4.24 -14.36
CA PRO A 86 -0.33 3.32 -15.45
C PRO A 86 0.82 3.76 -16.36
N PRO A 87 0.94 5.04 -16.80
CA PRO A 87 2.07 5.45 -17.62
C PRO A 87 3.44 5.34 -16.95
N SER A 88 3.47 5.30 -15.63
CA SER A 88 4.70 5.22 -14.83
C SER A 88 5.01 3.82 -14.31
N GLN A 89 4.15 2.84 -14.58
CA GLN A 89 4.36 1.45 -14.20
C GLN A 89 5.50 0.81 -15.00
N GLY A 90 6.09 -0.25 -14.47
CA GLY A 90 7.17 -0.98 -15.13
C GLY A 90 8.53 -0.28 -15.08
N GLN A 91 8.68 0.77 -14.28
CA GLN A 91 9.91 1.55 -14.13
C GLN A 91 10.58 1.40 -12.75
N GLY A 92 10.10 0.46 -11.95
CA GLY A 92 10.65 0.21 -10.61
C GLY A 92 10.14 1.16 -9.51
N ILE A 93 9.16 2.01 -9.79
CA ILE A 93 8.62 2.98 -8.81
C ILE A 93 7.94 2.25 -7.65
N GLY A 94 7.12 1.24 -7.94
CA GLY A 94 6.47 0.43 -6.92
C GLY A 94 7.48 -0.22 -5.98
N HIS A 95 8.55 -0.78 -6.51
CA HIS A 95 9.62 -1.36 -5.71
C HIS A 95 10.26 -0.33 -4.78
N ARG A 96 10.58 0.85 -5.29
CA ARG A 96 11.16 1.94 -4.48
C ARG A 96 10.22 2.44 -3.40
N LEU A 97 8.92 2.51 -3.68
CA LEU A 97 7.90 2.86 -2.69
C LEU A 97 7.83 1.80 -1.58
N VAL A 98 7.87 0.53 -1.91
CA VAL A 98 7.86 -0.55 -0.90
C VAL A 98 9.13 -0.50 -0.05
N VAL A 99 10.31 -0.30 -0.65
CA VAL A 99 11.57 -0.14 0.10
C VAL A 99 11.48 1.04 1.06
N ALA A 100 10.95 2.17 0.62
CA ALA A 100 10.74 3.35 1.47
C ALA A 100 9.74 3.07 2.60
N ALA A 101 8.69 2.30 2.35
CA ALA A 101 7.74 1.88 3.39
C ALA A 101 8.42 0.98 4.44
N VAL A 102 9.28 0.06 4.02
CA VAL A 102 10.06 -0.79 4.92
C VAL A 102 10.96 0.06 5.83
N ASP A 103 11.68 1.01 5.26
CA ASP A 103 12.55 1.91 6.03
C ASP A 103 11.74 2.77 7.00
N THR A 104 10.59 3.29 6.56
CA THR A 104 9.69 4.06 7.41
C THR A 104 9.18 3.24 8.59
N ALA A 105 8.76 2.00 8.34
CA ALA A 105 8.29 1.10 9.40
C ALA A 105 9.39 0.81 10.43
N ARG A 106 10.63 0.57 9.98
CA ARG A 106 11.79 0.40 10.88
C ARG A 106 12.04 1.65 11.71
N ASN A 107 12.06 2.81 11.08
CA ASN A 107 12.33 4.08 11.75
C ASN A 107 11.27 4.43 12.80
N ARG A 108 10.06 3.90 12.66
CA ARG A 108 8.99 4.01 13.67
C ARG A 108 9.13 3.01 14.82
N GLY A 109 10.16 2.18 14.82
CA GLY A 109 10.36 1.13 15.81
C GLY A 109 9.55 -0.14 15.55
N GLY A 110 8.99 -0.29 14.34
CA GLY A 110 8.27 -1.50 13.96
C GLY A 110 9.17 -2.72 13.92
N ARG A 111 8.64 -3.87 14.34
CA ARG A 111 9.31 -5.18 14.25
C ARG A 111 8.75 -6.02 13.13
N ARG A 112 7.53 -5.77 12.71
CA ARG A 112 6.84 -6.47 11.63
C ARG A 112 6.18 -5.46 10.69
N LEU A 113 6.24 -5.75 9.39
CA LEU A 113 5.46 -5.06 8.38
C LEU A 113 4.58 -6.10 7.68
N THR A 114 3.28 -5.87 7.67
CA THR A 114 2.33 -6.80 7.05
C THR A 114 1.55 -6.11 5.94
N LEU A 115 0.92 -6.89 5.09
CA LEU A 115 0.00 -6.40 4.09
C LEU A 115 -0.95 -7.52 3.66
N LYS A 116 -2.07 -7.12 3.07
CA LYS A 116 -3.00 -8.04 2.43
C LYS A 116 -3.05 -7.74 0.94
N VAL A 117 -3.10 -8.78 0.13
CA VAL A 117 -3.17 -8.69 -1.32
C VAL A 117 -4.14 -9.73 -1.86
N LEU A 118 -4.96 -9.37 -2.83
CA LEU A 118 -5.84 -10.34 -3.48
C LEU A 118 -5.02 -11.44 -4.14
N GLY A 119 -5.45 -12.69 -3.98
CA GLY A 119 -4.76 -13.84 -4.58
C GLY A 119 -4.64 -13.74 -6.09
N SER A 120 -5.59 -13.05 -6.74
CA SER A 120 -5.59 -12.78 -8.18
C SER A 120 -4.59 -11.70 -8.62
N ASN A 121 -4.10 -10.89 -7.70
CA ASN A 121 -3.16 -9.80 -8.02
C ASN A 121 -1.71 -10.31 -8.01
N GLU A 122 -1.34 -11.07 -9.03
CA GLU A 122 -0.01 -11.68 -9.14
C GLU A 122 1.11 -10.64 -9.28
N VAL A 123 0.85 -9.51 -9.94
CA VAL A 123 1.84 -8.44 -10.14
C VAL A 123 2.28 -7.88 -8.79
N ALA A 124 1.32 -7.55 -7.93
CA ALA A 124 1.60 -7.03 -6.59
C ALA A 124 2.28 -8.10 -5.72
N ARG A 125 1.79 -9.36 -5.76
CA ARG A 125 2.39 -10.43 -4.99
C ARG A 125 3.87 -10.63 -5.30
N ARG A 126 4.22 -10.66 -6.59
CA ARG A 126 5.61 -10.80 -7.03
C ARG A 126 6.47 -9.60 -6.60
N LEU A 127 5.91 -8.40 -6.65
CA LEU A 127 6.60 -7.20 -6.17
C LEU A 127 6.97 -7.33 -4.68
N TYR A 128 6.00 -7.69 -3.85
CA TYR A 128 6.22 -7.83 -2.41
C TYR A 128 7.18 -8.97 -2.09
N GLU A 129 7.05 -10.12 -2.76
CA GLU A 129 7.95 -11.25 -2.59
C GLU A 129 9.41 -10.88 -2.93
N ARG A 130 9.63 -10.11 -3.99
CA ARG A 130 10.97 -9.59 -4.33
C ARG A 130 11.53 -8.63 -3.29
N CYS A 131 10.67 -7.98 -2.51
CA CYS A 131 11.07 -7.13 -1.39
C CYS A 131 11.28 -7.90 -0.07
N GLY A 132 11.15 -9.23 -0.10
CA GLY A 132 11.41 -10.09 1.05
C GLY A 132 10.18 -10.51 1.85
N PHE A 133 8.98 -10.08 1.46
CA PHE A 133 7.73 -10.52 2.11
C PHE A 133 7.48 -12.00 1.84
N VAL A 134 6.93 -12.67 2.84
CA VAL A 134 6.52 -14.08 2.75
C VAL A 134 5.05 -14.25 3.08
N VAL A 135 4.41 -15.25 2.48
CA VAL A 135 3.01 -15.57 2.78
C VAL A 135 2.91 -16.11 4.20
N GLU A 136 2.06 -15.49 5.00
CA GLU A 136 1.78 -15.92 6.38
C GLU A 136 0.40 -16.53 6.55
N GLY A 137 -0.51 -16.29 5.62
CA GLY A 137 -1.84 -16.86 5.66
C GLY A 137 -2.64 -16.57 4.42
N VAL A 138 -3.70 -17.33 4.23
CA VAL A 138 -4.65 -17.18 3.13
C VAL A 138 -6.06 -17.34 3.69
N ALA A 139 -6.93 -16.38 3.40
CA ALA A 139 -8.37 -16.50 3.63
C ALA A 139 -9.01 -16.90 2.30
N PRO A 140 -9.37 -18.18 2.12
CA PRO A 140 -9.84 -18.69 0.83
C PRO A 140 -11.25 -18.17 0.53
N GLY A 141 -11.43 -17.70 -0.71
CA GLY A 141 -12.72 -17.20 -1.19
C GLY A 141 -13.31 -16.05 -0.39
N GLU A 142 -12.45 -15.20 0.19
CA GLU A 142 -12.86 -14.14 1.11
C GLU A 142 -13.77 -13.09 0.44
N PHE A 143 -13.50 -12.76 -0.83
CA PHE A 143 -14.24 -11.73 -1.57
C PHE A 143 -14.87 -12.29 -2.83
N LEU A 144 -16.08 -11.82 -3.13
CA LEU A 144 -16.75 -12.09 -4.40
C LEU A 144 -16.57 -10.86 -5.31
N LEU A 145 -15.74 -11.02 -6.34
CA LEU A 145 -15.36 -9.94 -7.25
C LEU A 145 -15.57 -10.41 -8.70
N GLY A 146 -16.34 -9.65 -9.48
CA GLY A 146 -16.61 -10.00 -10.87
C GLY A 146 -17.21 -11.40 -11.06
N GLY A 147 -18.05 -11.85 -10.13
CA GLY A 147 -18.67 -13.18 -10.15
C GLY A 147 -17.73 -14.32 -9.75
N ARG A 148 -16.54 -14.01 -9.21
CA ARG A 148 -15.53 -15.01 -8.78
C ARG A 148 -15.15 -14.80 -7.33
N TYR A 149 -14.98 -15.92 -6.60
CA TYR A 149 -14.45 -15.89 -5.24
C TYR A 149 -12.93 -15.79 -5.30
N VAL A 150 -12.38 -14.79 -4.59
CA VAL A 150 -10.96 -14.45 -4.60
C VAL A 150 -10.42 -14.55 -3.19
N ASP A 151 -9.23 -15.16 -3.06
CA ASP A 151 -8.55 -15.28 -1.78
C ASP A 151 -7.99 -13.92 -1.33
N ASP A 152 -7.95 -13.72 -0.02
CA ASP A 152 -7.19 -12.64 0.60
C ASP A 152 -5.90 -13.21 1.19
N VAL A 153 -4.74 -12.74 0.74
CA VAL A 153 -3.44 -13.28 1.11
C VAL A 153 -2.74 -12.32 2.05
N LEU A 154 -2.38 -12.81 3.24
CA LEU A 154 -1.59 -12.07 4.20
C LEU A 154 -0.10 -12.34 3.96
N LEU A 155 0.67 -11.27 3.78
CA LEU A 155 2.13 -11.32 3.68
C LEU A 155 2.76 -10.57 4.84
N GLY A 156 3.94 -10.99 5.26
CA GLY A 156 4.66 -10.36 6.34
C GLY A 156 6.15 -10.30 6.08
N LEU A 157 6.79 -9.30 6.71
CA LEU A 157 8.22 -9.07 6.68
C LEU A 157 8.70 -8.81 8.10
N ASP A 158 9.74 -9.53 8.50
CA ASP A 158 10.47 -9.28 9.74
C ASP A 158 11.40 -8.07 9.53
N LEU A 159 11.24 -7.03 10.35
CA LEU A 159 12.00 -5.77 10.22
C LEU A 159 13.30 -5.78 11.03
N ILE A 160 13.48 -6.75 11.91
CA ILE A 160 14.64 -6.80 12.83
C ILE A 160 15.68 -7.84 12.44
N SER A 161 15.35 -8.74 11.52
CA SER A 161 16.35 -9.68 10.97
C SER A 161 17.37 -8.92 10.15
N VAL A 162 18.62 -9.18 10.39
CA VAL A 162 19.72 -8.54 9.69
C VAL A 162 20.29 -9.50 8.65
#